data_f71b9770469722af943e0d2941c5637f
#
_entry.id   f71b9770469722af943e0d2941c5637f
#
_cell.length_a   1.000
_cell.length_b   1.000
_cell.length_c   1.000
_cell.angle_alpha   90.00
_cell.angle_beta   90.00
_cell.angle_gamma   90.00
#
_symmetry.space_group_name_H-M   'P 1'
#
loop_
_entity.id
_entity.type
_entity.pdbx_description
1 polymer ?
#
loop_
_entity_poly.entity_id
_entity_poly.type
_entity_poly.pdbx_seq_one_letter_code
_entity_poly.pdbx_strand_id
1 'polypeptide(L)'
;MKVATIGTGFIVDWFLNAVKQNEGISCVAMYSRNVEHAKNLKEKYEVEKVYTDLDEMLNDSEIDCVYVASPNSLHFEQSLKALKAGKHVICEKPFTSTLEEFDILSNYAREHSLFLFEAIVTAHMPNYLKIKEQISRLGTIRMVQCNFSQ
;
A
#
# COMPACT_ATOMS: atom_id res chain seq x y z
N MET A 1 -13.78 -5.49 -3.49
CA MET A 1 -12.89 -5.17 -2.34
C MET A 1 -12.94 -3.67 -2.09
N LYS A 2 -13.25 -3.27 -0.87
CA LYS A 2 -13.33 -1.86 -0.45
C LYS A 2 -12.04 -1.47 0.25
N VAL A 3 -11.32 -0.49 -0.29
CA VAL A 3 -10.05 -0.02 0.27
C VAL A 3 -10.19 1.33 0.93
N ALA A 4 -9.35 1.55 1.96
CA ALA A 4 -9.10 2.87 2.53
C ALA A 4 -7.64 3.26 2.37
N THR A 5 -7.33 4.55 2.35
CA THR A 5 -5.96 5.05 2.28
C THR A 5 -5.54 5.77 3.56
N ILE A 6 -4.30 5.57 3.97
CA ILE A 6 -3.62 6.38 4.98
C ILE A 6 -2.59 7.25 4.27
N GLY A 7 -2.83 8.56 4.26
CA GLY A 7 -2.03 9.53 3.52
C GLY A 7 -2.78 10.18 2.37
N THR A 8 -2.23 11.30 1.88
CA THR A 8 -2.84 12.15 0.84
C THR A 8 -1.81 12.70 -0.14
N GLY A 9 -0.63 12.09 -0.17
CA GLY A 9 0.46 12.49 -1.07
C GLY A 9 0.27 12.01 -2.51
N PHE A 10 1.21 12.38 -3.39
CA PHE A 10 1.18 12.02 -4.82
C PHE A 10 1.12 10.51 -5.07
N ILE A 11 1.72 9.70 -4.19
CA ILE A 11 1.68 8.24 -4.35
C ILE A 11 0.27 7.68 -4.13
N VAL A 12 -0.51 8.31 -3.23
CA VAL A 12 -1.93 7.98 -3.04
C VAL A 12 -2.74 8.34 -4.28
N ASP A 13 -2.44 9.46 -4.94
CA ASP A 13 -3.07 9.85 -6.20
C ASP A 13 -2.84 8.80 -7.30
N TRP A 14 -1.62 8.27 -7.42
CA TRP A 14 -1.31 7.19 -8.35
C TRP A 14 -2.04 5.89 -8.02
N PHE A 15 -2.08 5.53 -6.74
CA PHE A 15 -2.80 4.35 -6.28
C PHE A 15 -4.30 4.47 -6.59
N LEU A 16 -4.92 5.60 -6.28
CA LEU A 16 -6.34 5.84 -6.53
C LEU A 16 -6.66 5.84 -8.04
N ASN A 17 -5.76 6.37 -8.86
CA ASN A 17 -5.90 6.27 -10.31
C ASN A 17 -5.87 4.81 -10.80
N ALA A 18 -5.03 3.97 -10.22
CA ALA A 18 -4.99 2.54 -10.53
C ALA A 18 -6.27 1.83 -10.03
N VAL A 19 -6.75 2.15 -8.84
CA VAL A 19 -8.02 1.63 -8.30
C VAL A 19 -9.17 1.95 -9.24
N LYS A 20 -9.26 3.19 -9.73
CA LYS A 20 -10.33 3.63 -10.66
C LYS A 20 -10.33 2.87 -11.99
N GLN A 21 -9.19 2.34 -12.41
CA GLN A 21 -9.05 1.58 -13.67
C GLN A 21 -9.35 0.09 -13.52
N ASN A 22 -9.59 -0.39 -12.31
CA ASN A 22 -9.80 -1.81 -12.04
C ASN A 22 -11.20 -2.08 -11.50
N GLU A 23 -11.93 -2.96 -12.17
CA GLU A 23 -13.24 -3.42 -11.70
C GLU A 23 -13.10 -4.27 -10.43
N GLY A 24 -14.08 -4.18 -9.55
CA GLY A 24 -14.14 -4.97 -8.32
C GLY A 24 -13.33 -4.42 -7.14
N ILE A 25 -12.67 -3.26 -7.30
CA ILE A 25 -12.01 -2.54 -6.21
C ILE A 25 -12.47 -1.07 -6.20
N SER A 26 -12.72 -0.53 -5.03
CA SER A 26 -13.10 0.88 -4.86
C SER A 26 -12.50 1.46 -3.59
N CYS A 27 -12.13 2.75 -3.63
CA CYS A 27 -11.71 3.47 -2.44
C CYS A 27 -12.94 4.11 -1.78
N VAL A 28 -13.25 3.69 -0.55
CA VAL A 28 -14.43 4.15 0.20
C VAL A 28 -14.08 5.15 1.30
N ALA A 29 -12.83 5.17 1.74
CA ALA A 29 -12.40 6.02 2.85
C ALA A 29 -10.95 6.49 2.69
N MET A 30 -10.65 7.62 3.32
CA MET A 30 -9.30 8.18 3.45
C MET A 30 -9.06 8.64 4.88
N TYR A 31 -7.86 8.39 5.40
CA TYR A 31 -7.39 9.00 6.63
C TYR A 31 -6.43 10.15 6.33
N SER A 32 -6.71 11.29 6.90
CA SER A 32 -5.80 12.43 6.92
C SER A 32 -5.92 13.18 8.24
N ARG A 33 -4.79 13.52 8.86
CA ARG A 33 -4.77 14.37 10.06
C ARG A 33 -5.37 15.76 9.83
N ASN A 34 -5.45 16.17 8.56
CA ASN A 34 -6.09 17.42 8.15
C ASN A 34 -7.00 17.13 6.94
N VAL A 35 -8.29 17.39 7.10
CA VAL A 35 -9.33 17.15 6.07
C VAL A 35 -9.02 17.93 4.78
N GLU A 36 -8.51 19.14 4.88
CA GLU A 36 -8.18 19.96 3.71
C GLU A 36 -7.14 19.29 2.79
N HIS A 37 -6.19 18.51 3.36
CA HIS A 37 -5.22 17.79 2.55
C HIS A 37 -5.85 16.64 1.75
N ALA A 38 -6.96 16.08 2.22
CA ALA A 38 -7.67 15.01 1.54
C ALA A 38 -8.67 15.53 0.49
N LYS A 39 -9.06 16.81 0.56
CA LYS A 39 -10.16 17.40 -0.21
C LYS A 39 -10.03 17.17 -1.72
N ASN A 40 -8.88 17.49 -2.28
CA ASN A 40 -8.65 17.35 -3.72
C ASN A 40 -8.78 15.89 -4.19
N LEU A 41 -8.21 14.94 -3.42
CA LEU A 41 -8.29 13.52 -3.76
C LEU A 41 -9.70 12.98 -3.53
N LYS A 42 -10.36 13.41 -2.46
CA LYS A 42 -11.75 13.07 -2.20
C LYS A 42 -12.66 13.45 -3.37
N GLU A 43 -12.57 14.67 -3.84
CA GLU A 43 -13.37 15.19 -4.97
C GLU A 43 -13.00 14.48 -6.28
N LYS A 44 -11.69 14.33 -6.58
CA LYS A 44 -11.19 13.72 -7.81
C LYS A 44 -11.58 12.25 -7.98
N TYR A 45 -11.61 11.50 -6.87
CA TYR A 45 -11.88 10.06 -6.86
C TYR A 45 -13.22 9.69 -6.24
N GLU A 46 -14.05 10.68 -5.90
CA GLU A 46 -15.39 10.50 -5.34
C GLU A 46 -15.41 9.63 -4.07
N VAL A 47 -14.36 9.80 -3.22
CA VAL A 47 -14.24 9.05 -1.96
C VAL A 47 -15.26 9.55 -0.96
N GLU A 48 -16.11 8.67 -0.45
CA GLU A 48 -17.25 9.07 0.39
C GLU A 48 -16.83 9.61 1.75
N LYS A 49 -15.89 8.91 2.42
CA LYS A 49 -15.53 9.16 3.82
C LYS A 49 -14.13 9.70 3.98
N VAL A 50 -13.97 10.70 4.84
CA VAL A 50 -12.65 11.17 5.30
C VAL A 50 -12.63 11.13 6.81
N TYR A 51 -11.66 10.42 7.37
CA TYR A 51 -11.44 10.28 8.80
C TYR A 51 -10.25 11.11 9.25
N THR A 52 -10.35 11.73 10.41
CA THR A 52 -9.24 12.41 11.10
C THR A 52 -8.72 11.60 12.28
N ASP A 53 -9.47 10.59 12.70
CA ASP A 53 -9.07 9.58 13.66
C ASP A 53 -8.85 8.25 12.94
N LEU A 54 -7.65 7.68 13.13
CA LEU A 54 -7.25 6.45 12.47
C LEU A 54 -8.01 5.23 13.02
N ASP A 55 -8.19 5.19 14.32
CA ASP A 55 -8.86 4.06 14.96
C ASP A 55 -10.36 4.05 14.60
N GLU A 56 -10.99 5.21 14.42
CA GLU A 56 -12.34 5.32 13.89
C GLU A 56 -12.43 4.76 12.45
N MET A 57 -11.49 5.13 11.56
CA MET A 57 -11.44 4.57 10.21
C MET A 57 -11.26 3.05 10.22
N LEU A 58 -10.34 2.55 11.05
CA LEU A 58 -10.05 1.11 11.11
C LEU A 58 -11.22 0.29 11.65
N ASN A 59 -12.09 0.88 12.47
CA ASN A 59 -13.32 0.25 12.98
C ASN A 59 -14.47 0.25 11.96
N ASP A 60 -14.33 0.94 10.81
CA ASP A 60 -15.36 0.88 9.76
C ASP A 60 -15.41 -0.50 9.11
N SER A 61 -16.53 -1.19 9.29
CA SER A 61 -16.74 -2.55 8.77
C SER A 61 -16.85 -2.62 7.24
N GLU A 62 -17.02 -1.51 6.56
CA GLU A 62 -17.04 -1.47 5.09
C GLU A 62 -15.63 -1.62 4.48
N ILE A 63 -14.58 -1.38 5.25
CA ILE A 63 -13.21 -1.42 4.75
C ILE A 63 -12.67 -2.85 4.84
N ASP A 64 -12.24 -3.39 3.73
CA ASP A 64 -11.59 -4.71 3.64
C ASP A 64 -10.07 -4.60 3.74
N CYS A 65 -9.49 -3.54 3.14
CA CYS A 65 -8.06 -3.38 2.95
C CYS A 65 -7.62 -1.94 3.20
N VAL A 66 -6.44 -1.77 3.76
CA VAL A 66 -5.86 -0.43 4.00
C VAL A 66 -4.56 -0.29 3.20
N TYR A 67 -4.47 0.78 2.42
CA TYR A 67 -3.26 1.21 1.76
C TYR A 67 -2.53 2.24 2.62
N VAL A 68 -1.36 1.88 3.16
CA VAL A 68 -0.54 2.71 4.03
C VAL A 68 0.51 3.44 3.19
N ALA A 69 0.36 4.76 3.10
CA ALA A 69 1.24 5.65 2.32
C ALA A 69 1.57 6.94 3.12
N SER A 70 1.80 6.77 4.38
CA SER A 70 2.26 7.80 5.33
C SER A 70 3.80 7.94 5.29
N PRO A 71 4.41 8.80 6.10
CA PRO A 71 5.86 8.77 6.30
C PRO A 71 6.35 7.41 6.81
N ASN A 72 7.51 6.97 6.30
CA ASN A 72 8.08 5.63 6.55
C ASN A 72 8.11 5.24 8.04
N SER A 73 8.39 6.21 8.93
CA SER A 73 8.44 5.98 10.39
C SER A 73 7.10 5.55 11.01
N LEU A 74 6.00 5.69 10.29
CA LEU A 74 4.66 5.31 10.74
C LEU A 74 4.15 4.01 10.10
N HIS A 75 4.86 3.47 9.12
CA HIS A 75 4.42 2.31 8.35
C HIS A 75 4.16 1.09 9.23
N PHE A 76 5.12 0.76 10.11
CA PHE A 76 5.00 -0.37 11.01
C PHE A 76 3.79 -0.25 11.94
N GLU A 77 3.70 0.87 12.66
CA GLU A 77 2.62 1.07 13.65
C GLU A 77 1.24 1.04 12.98
N GLN A 78 1.09 1.75 11.87
CA GLN A 78 -0.19 1.85 11.18
C GLN A 78 -0.59 0.53 10.51
N SER A 79 0.37 -0.20 9.94
CA SER A 79 0.12 -1.53 9.39
C SER A 79 -0.30 -2.52 10.47
N LEU A 80 0.37 -2.49 11.64
CA LEU A 80 0.00 -3.35 12.76
C LEU A 80 -1.40 -3.04 13.29
N LYS A 81 -1.75 -1.76 13.41
CA LYS A 81 -3.11 -1.35 13.80
C LYS A 81 -4.16 -1.85 12.81
N ALA A 82 -3.91 -1.70 11.51
CA ALA A 82 -4.83 -2.17 10.47
C ALA A 82 -5.01 -3.69 10.52
N LEU A 83 -3.92 -4.46 10.65
CA LEU A 83 -3.99 -5.92 10.81
C LEU A 83 -4.77 -6.31 12.07
N LYS A 84 -4.53 -5.64 13.21
CA LYS A 84 -5.27 -5.88 14.46
C LYS A 84 -6.77 -5.57 14.35
N ALA A 85 -7.14 -4.63 13.49
CA ALA A 85 -8.53 -4.34 13.16
C ALA A 85 -9.12 -5.31 12.11
N GLY A 86 -8.41 -6.38 11.76
CA GLY A 86 -8.85 -7.40 10.80
C GLY A 86 -8.81 -6.95 9.34
N LYS A 87 -8.05 -5.89 9.01
CA LYS A 87 -7.93 -5.40 7.64
C LYS A 87 -6.72 -6.00 6.94
N HIS A 88 -6.86 -6.31 5.65
CA HIS A 88 -5.73 -6.56 4.78
C HIS A 88 -4.90 -5.28 4.64
N VAL A 89 -3.60 -5.42 4.37
CA VAL A 89 -2.69 -4.26 4.28
C VAL A 89 -1.86 -4.31 3.01
N ILE A 90 -1.81 -3.18 2.32
CA ILE A 90 -0.80 -2.85 1.32
C ILE A 90 -0.04 -1.65 1.88
N CYS A 91 1.27 -1.77 2.09
CA CYS A 91 2.08 -0.69 2.64
C CYS A 91 3.15 -0.26 1.66
N GLU A 92 3.37 1.05 1.54
CA GLU A 92 4.45 1.61 0.74
C GLU A 92 5.83 1.16 1.25
N LYS A 93 6.75 1.14 0.31
CA LYS A 93 8.15 0.77 0.57
C LYS A 93 8.90 1.96 1.24
N PRO A 94 9.86 1.68 2.12
CA PRO A 94 10.06 0.43 2.85
C PRO A 94 8.95 0.27 3.90
N PHE A 95 8.34 -0.92 3.99
CA PHE A 95 7.20 -1.07 4.89
C PHE A 95 7.59 -1.30 6.36
N THR A 96 8.82 -1.70 6.62
CA THR A 96 9.41 -1.80 7.96
C THR A 96 10.83 -1.24 7.97
N SER A 97 11.30 -0.85 9.16
CA SER A 97 12.65 -0.33 9.36
C SER A 97 13.61 -1.39 9.87
N THR A 98 13.09 -2.47 10.45
CA THR A 98 13.88 -3.56 11.04
C THR A 98 13.29 -4.93 10.67
N LEU A 99 14.11 -5.98 10.79
CA LEU A 99 13.66 -7.35 10.59
C LEU A 99 12.66 -7.78 11.67
N GLU A 100 12.80 -7.28 12.89
CA GLU A 100 11.88 -7.56 13.98
C GLU A 100 10.47 -7.03 13.68
N GLU A 101 10.35 -5.81 13.19
CA GLU A 101 9.08 -5.23 12.75
C GLU A 101 8.45 -6.07 11.61
N PHE A 102 9.28 -6.51 10.65
CA PHE A 102 8.85 -7.40 9.57
C PHE A 102 8.28 -8.72 10.12
N ASP A 103 9.00 -9.36 11.03
CA ASP A 103 8.57 -10.63 11.60
C ASP A 103 7.25 -10.48 12.38
N ILE A 104 7.09 -9.39 13.14
CA ILE A 104 5.85 -9.09 13.86
C ILE A 104 4.67 -8.98 12.89
N LEU A 105 4.78 -8.16 11.85
CA LEU A 105 3.70 -7.96 10.89
C LEU A 105 3.37 -9.25 10.11
N SER A 106 4.41 -9.93 9.64
CA SER A 106 4.27 -11.14 8.81
C SER A 106 3.65 -12.29 9.59
N ASN A 107 4.07 -12.49 10.84
CA ASN A 107 3.52 -13.52 11.71
C ASN A 107 2.07 -13.21 12.05
N TYR A 108 1.77 -11.97 12.45
CA TYR A 108 0.41 -11.56 12.77
C TYR A 108 -0.54 -11.76 11.58
N ALA A 109 -0.15 -11.31 10.39
CA ALA A 109 -0.97 -11.46 9.19
C ALA A 109 -1.23 -12.93 8.87
N ARG A 110 -0.21 -13.80 8.97
CA ARG A 110 -0.33 -15.25 8.74
C ARG A 110 -1.26 -15.92 9.73
N GLU A 111 -1.10 -15.64 11.03
CA GLU A 111 -1.91 -16.23 12.10
C GLU A 111 -3.39 -15.86 11.98
N HIS A 112 -3.70 -14.67 11.45
CA HIS A 112 -5.07 -14.17 11.30
C HIS A 112 -5.62 -14.31 9.88
N SER A 113 -4.91 -15.00 8.97
CA SER A 113 -5.32 -15.19 7.56
C SER A 113 -5.55 -13.87 6.82
N LEU A 114 -4.73 -12.85 7.12
CA LEU A 114 -4.75 -11.55 6.47
C LEU A 114 -3.65 -11.44 5.42
N PHE A 115 -3.92 -10.71 4.35
CA PHE A 115 -2.91 -10.36 3.37
C PHE A 115 -2.13 -9.14 3.81
N LEU A 116 -0.80 -9.22 3.63
CA LEU A 116 0.15 -8.15 3.85
C LEU A 116 1.07 -8.06 2.64
N PHE A 117 1.06 -6.91 1.96
CA PHE A 117 1.89 -6.66 0.79
C PHE A 117 2.72 -5.41 0.97
N GLU A 118 3.99 -5.47 0.58
CA GLU A 118 4.82 -4.30 0.35
C GLU A 118 4.65 -3.82 -1.10
N ALA A 119 4.42 -2.52 -1.29
CA ALA A 119 4.17 -1.92 -2.60
C ALA A 119 5.45 -1.74 -3.42
N ILE A 120 6.12 -2.85 -3.76
CA ILE A 120 7.30 -2.87 -4.63
C ILE A 120 6.84 -2.85 -6.10
N VAL A 121 6.42 -1.69 -6.59
CA VAL A 121 5.87 -1.52 -7.94
C VAL A 121 6.81 -2.03 -9.01
N THR A 122 8.12 -1.86 -8.85
CA THR A 122 9.14 -2.30 -9.82
C THR A 122 9.11 -3.79 -10.09
N ALA A 123 8.73 -4.61 -9.09
CA ALA A 123 8.62 -6.06 -9.26
C ALA A 123 7.48 -6.50 -10.20
N HIS A 124 6.54 -5.61 -10.47
CA HIS A 124 5.36 -5.85 -11.30
C HIS A 124 5.38 -5.08 -12.64
N MET A 125 6.43 -4.28 -12.88
CA MET A 125 6.56 -3.54 -14.14
C MET A 125 6.68 -4.49 -15.34
N PRO A 126 5.99 -4.23 -16.46
CA PRO A 126 6.03 -5.10 -17.65
C PRO A 126 7.45 -5.36 -18.14
N ASN A 127 8.31 -4.35 -18.16
CA ASN A 127 9.71 -4.50 -18.59
C ASN A 127 10.51 -5.40 -17.65
N TYR A 128 10.30 -5.29 -16.34
CA TYR A 128 10.96 -6.17 -15.37
C TYR A 128 10.50 -7.62 -15.55
N LEU A 129 9.22 -7.86 -15.71
CA LEU A 129 8.67 -9.20 -15.95
C LEU A 129 9.23 -9.79 -17.25
N LYS A 130 9.33 -8.95 -18.30
CA LYS A 130 9.93 -9.37 -19.59
C LYS A 130 11.40 -9.74 -19.46
N ILE A 131 12.17 -8.98 -18.70
CA ILE A 131 13.59 -9.32 -18.41
C ILE A 131 13.66 -10.65 -17.65
N LYS A 132 12.82 -10.81 -16.62
CA LYS A 132 12.77 -12.05 -15.81
C LYS A 132 12.46 -13.28 -16.65
N GLU A 133 11.54 -13.18 -17.61
CA GLU A 133 11.24 -14.27 -18.55
C GLU A 133 12.40 -14.62 -19.49
N GLN A 134 13.19 -13.64 -19.88
CA GLN A 134 14.25 -13.80 -20.88
C GLN A 134 15.65 -14.05 -20.28
N ILE A 135 15.81 -13.91 -18.97
CA ILE A 135 17.12 -13.91 -18.30
C ILE A 135 17.91 -15.21 -18.52
N SER A 136 17.23 -16.35 -18.59
CA SER A 136 17.85 -17.65 -18.85
C SER A 136 18.48 -17.76 -20.25
N ARG A 137 18.06 -16.92 -21.21
CA ARG A 137 18.57 -16.90 -22.58
C ARG A 137 19.89 -16.15 -22.70
N LEU A 138 20.28 -15.40 -21.66
CA LEU A 138 21.56 -14.66 -21.66
C LEU A 138 22.77 -15.52 -21.30
N GLY A 139 22.56 -16.79 -20.95
CA GLY A 139 23.62 -17.68 -20.48
C GLY A 139 24.11 -17.30 -19.08
N THR A 140 25.40 -17.47 -18.80
CA THR A 140 25.97 -17.15 -17.49
C THR A 140 26.10 -15.65 -17.30
N ILE A 141 25.30 -15.09 -16.37
CA ILE A 141 25.36 -13.66 -16.00
C ILE A 141 26.61 -13.46 -15.13
N ARG A 142 27.53 -12.59 -15.58
CA ARG A 142 28.75 -12.26 -14.87
C ARG A 142 28.75 -10.90 -14.20
N MET A 143 27.90 -9.99 -14.69
CA MET A 143 27.77 -8.65 -14.13
C MET A 143 26.36 -8.14 -14.40
N VAL A 144 25.80 -7.44 -13.42
CA VAL A 144 24.56 -6.65 -13.55
C VAL A 144 24.88 -5.22 -13.10
N GLN A 145 24.57 -4.25 -13.94
CA GLN A 145 24.69 -2.83 -13.61
C GLN A 145 23.32 -2.20 -13.67
N CYS A 146 22.88 -1.63 -12.55
CA CYS A 146 21.62 -0.91 -12.45
C CYS A 146 21.89 0.55 -12.15
N ASN A 147 21.16 1.45 -12.81
CA ASN A 147 21.22 2.88 -12.57
C ASN A 147 19.81 3.38 -12.24
N PHE A 148 19.68 4.15 -11.16
CA PHE A 148 18.46 4.85 -10.79
C PHE A 148 18.76 6.34 -10.81
N SER A 149 18.26 7.03 -11.83
CA SER A 149 18.44 8.47 -12.01
C SER A 149 17.13 9.18 -11.69
N GLN A 150 17.20 10.25 -10.88
CA GLN A 150 16.11 11.17 -10.64
C GLN A 150 16.37 12.47 -11.41
#